data_00dcac13d19bf4eb6dad3298f3843905
#
_entry.id   00dcac13d19bf4eb6dad3298f3843905
#
_cell.length_a   1.000
_cell.length_b   1.000
_cell.length_c   1.000
_cell.angle_alpha   90.00
_cell.angle_beta   90.00
_cell.angle_gamma   90.00
#
_symmetry.space_group_name_H-M   'P 1'
#
loop_
_entity.id
_entity.type
_entity.pdbx_description
1 polymer ?
#
loop_
_entity_poly.entity_id
_entity_poly.type
_entity_poly.pdbx_seq_one_letter_code
_entity_poly.pdbx_strand_id
1 'polypeptide(L)'
;DNEAGVLARVVGLFSGRGYNIESLTVAEIDPKLNISRITIVTTGTPQVIEQIKLQLKKLVPVHKVADFKREDKKIIFKEMALFKVVGNKLKKEKALKACKKYNPVILDKTNRSYVIQITALRREIDIMSKNLKKFGLVSVSRTGAVAMTRGSEVFK
;
A
#
# COMPACT_ATOMS: atom_id res chain seq x y z
N ASP A 1 13.60 11.06 -9.54
CA ASP A 1 14.04 10.53 -10.84
C ASP A 1 13.79 9.04 -10.95
N ASN A 2 13.37 8.56 -12.11
CA ASN A 2 13.19 7.13 -12.41
C ASN A 2 14.49 6.57 -13.01
N GLU A 3 15.51 6.44 -12.17
CA GLU A 3 16.84 5.99 -12.55
C GLU A 3 17.28 4.75 -11.77
N ALA A 4 18.20 3.99 -12.36
CA ALA A 4 18.78 2.82 -11.70
C ALA A 4 19.48 3.23 -10.39
N GLY A 5 19.19 2.50 -9.31
CA GLY A 5 19.80 2.72 -8.01
C GLY A 5 19.13 3.77 -7.11
N VAL A 6 18.19 4.58 -7.60
CA VAL A 6 17.48 5.58 -6.77
C VAL A 6 16.71 4.90 -5.64
N LEU A 7 15.93 3.87 -5.96
CA LEU A 7 15.22 3.10 -4.94
C LEU A 7 16.17 2.48 -3.91
N ALA A 8 17.31 1.96 -4.36
CA ALA A 8 18.32 1.38 -3.46
C ALA A 8 18.89 2.43 -2.48
N ARG A 9 19.14 3.66 -2.95
CA ARG A 9 19.58 4.78 -2.11
C ARG A 9 18.54 5.15 -1.05
N VAL A 10 17.25 5.21 -1.45
CA VAL A 10 16.14 5.48 -0.52
C VAL A 10 16.05 4.38 0.54
N VAL A 11 16.00 3.12 0.14
CA VAL A 11 15.93 1.98 1.08
C VAL A 11 17.17 1.91 1.96
N GLY A 12 18.37 2.14 1.40
CA GLY A 12 19.63 2.19 2.13
C GLY A 12 19.66 3.26 3.21
N LEU A 13 19.03 4.42 2.96
CA LEU A 13 18.89 5.47 3.98
C LEU A 13 18.09 4.99 5.20
N PHE A 14 16.98 4.25 4.97
CA PHE A 14 16.20 3.67 6.06
C PHE A 14 17.00 2.60 6.82
N SER A 15 17.58 1.64 6.09
CA SER A 15 18.35 0.54 6.67
C SER A 15 19.56 1.02 7.47
N GLY A 16 20.32 1.97 6.94
CA GLY A 16 21.52 2.51 7.60
C GLY A 16 21.24 3.27 8.90
N ARG A 17 19.98 3.63 9.16
CA ARG A 17 19.54 4.32 10.39
C ARG A 17 18.62 3.48 11.26
N GLY A 18 18.38 2.24 10.90
CA GLY A 18 17.48 1.35 11.62
C GLY A 18 16.00 1.75 11.55
N TYR A 19 15.60 2.54 10.53
CA TYR A 19 14.19 2.86 10.32
C TYR A 19 13.47 1.69 9.62
N ASN A 20 12.31 1.32 10.13
CA ASN A 20 11.54 0.24 9.53
C ASN A 20 10.66 0.75 8.38
N ILE A 21 10.63 -0.01 7.28
CA ILE A 21 9.69 0.17 6.17
C ILE A 21 8.58 -0.88 6.30
N GLU A 22 7.38 -0.46 6.65
CA GLU A 22 6.22 -1.36 6.76
C GLU A 22 5.62 -1.71 5.39
N SER A 23 5.69 -0.77 4.45
CA SER A 23 5.19 -0.92 3.09
C SER A 23 5.88 0.06 2.18
N LEU A 24 6.14 -0.36 0.95
CA LEU A 24 6.78 0.47 -0.07
C LEU A 24 6.11 0.18 -1.42
N THR A 25 5.67 1.25 -2.08
CA THR A 25 5.07 1.20 -3.41
C THR A 25 5.81 2.18 -4.30
N VAL A 26 6.20 1.72 -5.48
CA VAL A 26 6.92 2.53 -6.47
C VAL A 26 6.23 2.39 -7.81
N ALA A 27 6.00 3.50 -8.49
CA ALA A 27 5.53 3.51 -9.87
C ALA A 27 6.00 4.77 -10.58
N GLU A 28 6.30 4.65 -11.86
CA GLU A 28 6.49 5.79 -12.75
C GLU A 28 5.15 6.53 -12.90
N ILE A 29 5.17 7.85 -12.72
CA ILE A 29 3.97 8.70 -12.79
C ILE A 29 4.03 9.71 -13.93
N ASP A 30 5.22 10.02 -14.44
CA ASP A 30 5.42 10.90 -15.57
C ASP A 30 6.58 10.39 -16.45
N PRO A 31 6.28 9.66 -17.53
CA PRO A 31 7.30 9.13 -18.43
C PRO A 31 8.07 10.20 -19.19
N LYS A 32 7.47 11.37 -19.44
CA LYS A 32 8.14 12.47 -20.16
C LYS A 32 9.22 13.12 -19.33
N LEU A 33 8.98 13.25 -18.03
CA LEU A 33 9.93 13.82 -17.08
C LEU A 33 10.77 12.75 -16.38
N ASN A 34 10.56 11.48 -16.70
CA ASN A 34 11.23 10.34 -16.08
C ASN A 34 11.09 10.35 -14.54
N ILE A 35 9.87 10.59 -14.05
CA ILE A 35 9.58 10.73 -12.61
C ILE A 35 8.79 9.54 -12.10
N SER A 36 9.27 8.96 -10.99
CA SER A 36 8.56 7.96 -10.19
C SER A 36 8.07 8.53 -8.87
N ARG A 37 6.98 7.96 -8.38
CA ARG A 37 6.49 8.20 -7.02
C ARG A 37 6.77 6.99 -6.15
N ILE A 38 7.42 7.25 -5.02
CA ILE A 38 7.66 6.26 -3.97
C ILE A 38 6.74 6.59 -2.79
N THR A 39 5.87 5.68 -2.42
CA THR A 39 5.04 5.80 -1.21
C THR A 39 5.56 4.84 -0.16
N ILE A 40 6.01 5.38 0.97
CA ILE A 40 6.59 4.60 2.08
C ILE A 40 5.67 4.72 3.29
N VAL A 41 5.31 3.59 3.87
CA VAL A 41 4.66 3.54 5.19
C VAL A 41 5.72 3.18 6.22
N THR A 42 5.88 4.03 7.20
CA THR A 42 6.82 3.85 8.31
C THR A 42 6.21 4.36 9.61
N THR A 43 6.74 3.92 10.74
CA THR A 43 6.35 4.39 12.07
C THR A 43 7.56 4.93 12.81
N GLY A 44 7.33 5.96 13.63
CA GLY A 44 8.36 6.59 14.42
C GLY A 44 7.81 7.76 15.22
N THR A 45 8.62 8.30 16.12
CA THR A 45 8.29 9.56 16.80
C THR A 45 8.25 10.72 15.79
N PRO A 46 7.57 11.84 16.11
CA PRO A 46 7.55 13.01 15.22
C PRO A 46 8.96 13.47 14.81
N GLN A 47 9.93 13.39 15.73
CA GLN A 47 11.32 13.74 15.46
C GLN A 47 11.98 12.79 14.44
N VAL A 48 11.72 11.48 14.56
CA VAL A 48 12.22 10.47 13.61
C VAL A 48 11.62 10.71 12.22
N ILE A 49 10.31 10.95 12.11
CA ILE A 49 9.66 11.22 10.83
C ILE A 49 10.23 12.50 10.19
N GLU A 50 10.46 13.56 10.96
CA GLU A 50 11.07 14.78 10.43
C GLU A 50 12.51 14.53 9.95
N GLN A 51 13.30 13.76 10.69
CA GLN A 51 14.65 13.36 10.25
C GLN A 51 14.61 12.57 8.94
N ILE A 52 13.69 11.61 8.79
CA ILE A 52 13.51 10.86 7.54
C ILE A 52 13.26 11.82 6.38
N LYS A 53 12.34 12.78 6.53
CA LYS A 53 12.02 13.78 5.50
C LYS A 53 13.23 14.60 5.11
N LEU A 54 13.96 15.11 6.09
CA LEU A 54 15.15 15.94 5.85
C LEU A 54 16.26 15.14 5.13
N GLN A 55 16.45 13.88 5.49
CA GLN A 55 17.45 13.03 4.86
C GLN A 55 17.05 12.65 3.42
N LEU A 56 15.77 12.34 3.18
CA LEU A 56 15.28 12.08 1.83
C LEU A 56 15.44 13.28 0.90
N LYS A 57 15.19 14.50 1.40
CA LYS A 57 15.38 15.75 0.64
C LYS A 57 16.85 16.04 0.26
N LYS A 58 17.82 15.43 0.94
CA LYS A 58 19.24 15.56 0.60
C LYS A 58 19.69 14.66 -0.55
N LEU A 59 18.88 13.68 -0.91
CA LEU A 59 19.18 12.81 -2.06
C LEU A 59 18.93 13.57 -3.35
N VAL A 60 19.96 13.74 -4.17
CA VAL A 60 19.92 14.48 -5.43
C VAL A 60 18.74 14.07 -6.33
N PRO A 61 18.45 12.75 -6.52
CA PRO A 61 17.34 12.32 -7.39
C PRO A 61 15.96 12.45 -6.73
N VAL A 62 15.83 13.09 -5.56
CA VAL A 62 14.55 13.28 -4.86
C VAL A 62 14.08 14.72 -5.01
N HIS A 63 13.08 14.94 -5.86
CA HIS A 63 12.56 16.29 -6.14
C HIS A 63 11.66 16.82 -5.02
N LYS A 64 10.81 15.96 -4.44
CA LYS A 64 9.84 16.39 -3.44
C LYS A 64 9.56 15.28 -2.43
N VAL A 65 9.39 15.67 -1.17
CA VAL A 65 9.00 14.78 -0.08
C VAL A 65 7.82 15.39 0.67
N ALA A 66 6.76 14.62 0.86
CA ALA A 66 5.62 14.97 1.71
C ALA A 66 5.42 13.91 2.79
N ASP A 67 4.96 14.36 3.94
CA ASP A 67 4.50 13.51 5.03
C ASP A 67 2.98 13.60 5.14
N PHE A 68 2.32 12.45 4.97
CA PHE A 68 0.87 12.33 5.06
C PHE A 68 0.49 11.58 6.33
N LYS A 69 -0.09 12.31 7.29
CA LYS A 69 -0.58 11.69 8.53
C LYS A 69 -1.87 10.93 8.29
N ARG A 70 -2.05 9.81 9.00
CA ARG A 70 -3.25 8.95 8.86
C ARG A 70 -4.56 9.68 9.16
N GLU A 71 -4.51 10.65 10.05
CA GLU A 71 -5.66 11.42 10.52
C GLU A 71 -6.00 12.58 9.58
N ASP A 72 -5.15 12.86 8.59
CA ASP A 72 -5.36 13.97 7.67
C ASP A 72 -6.53 13.66 6.73
N LYS A 73 -7.66 14.35 6.98
CA LYS A 73 -8.88 14.23 6.17
C LYS A 73 -8.72 14.72 4.73
N LYS A 74 -7.66 15.49 4.44
CA LYS A 74 -7.34 15.97 3.10
C LYS A 74 -6.67 14.91 2.24
N ILE A 75 -6.27 13.77 2.81
CA ILE A 75 -5.57 12.72 2.11
C ILE A 75 -6.45 11.48 1.97
N ILE A 76 -6.46 10.90 0.78
CA ILE A 76 -7.05 9.59 0.50
C ILE A 76 -5.94 8.56 0.57
N PHE A 77 -6.13 7.54 1.40
CA PHE A 77 -5.25 6.36 1.45
C PHE A 77 -6.02 5.16 0.93
N LYS A 78 -5.39 4.37 0.06
CA LYS A 78 -5.92 3.11 -0.44
C LYS A 78 -4.81 2.09 -0.61
N GLU A 79 -5.18 0.83 -0.48
CA GLU A 79 -4.36 -0.32 -0.78
C GLU A 79 -5.24 -1.37 -1.45
N MET A 80 -4.75 -2.03 -2.48
CA MET A 80 -5.43 -3.16 -3.10
C MET A 80 -4.86 -4.46 -2.55
N ALA A 81 -5.74 -5.42 -2.31
CA ALA A 81 -5.36 -6.77 -1.91
C ALA A 81 -6.11 -7.82 -2.71
N LEU A 82 -5.39 -8.90 -3.02
CA LEU A 82 -5.93 -10.13 -3.63
C LEU A 82 -5.93 -11.21 -2.55
N PHE A 83 -7.09 -11.81 -2.32
CA PHE A 83 -7.28 -12.90 -1.37
C PHE A 83 -7.64 -14.17 -2.10
N LYS A 84 -6.83 -15.21 -1.96
CA LYS A 84 -7.15 -16.55 -2.46
C LYS A 84 -7.77 -17.37 -1.34
N VAL A 85 -9.03 -17.73 -1.53
CA VAL A 85 -9.81 -18.56 -0.60
C VAL A 85 -10.05 -19.90 -1.25
N VAL A 86 -9.72 -20.99 -0.53
CA VAL A 86 -9.94 -22.36 -0.95
C VAL A 86 -10.88 -23.06 0.01
N GLY A 87 -11.88 -23.77 -0.50
CA GLY A 87 -12.84 -24.47 0.31
C GLY A 87 -14.11 -24.86 -0.43
N ASN A 88 -15.09 -25.38 0.32
CA ASN A 88 -16.40 -25.70 -0.22
C ASN A 88 -17.18 -24.41 -0.55
N LYS A 89 -18.31 -24.58 -1.23
CA LYS A 89 -19.18 -23.47 -1.68
C LYS A 89 -19.54 -22.54 -0.51
N LEU A 90 -19.94 -23.10 0.64
CA LEU A 90 -20.36 -22.32 1.81
C LEU A 90 -19.24 -21.42 2.35
N LYS A 91 -18.01 -21.94 2.47
CA LYS A 91 -16.85 -21.16 2.93
C LYS A 91 -16.55 -20.00 1.99
N LYS A 92 -16.54 -20.24 0.68
CA LYS A 92 -16.26 -19.23 -0.33
C LYS A 92 -17.33 -18.13 -0.37
N GLU A 93 -18.61 -18.49 -0.24
CA GLU A 93 -19.70 -17.52 -0.17
C GLU A 93 -19.65 -16.68 1.10
N LYS A 94 -19.31 -17.29 2.26
CA LYS A 94 -19.09 -16.54 3.50
C LYS A 94 -17.90 -15.57 3.39
N ALA A 95 -16.81 -15.98 2.75
CA ALA A 95 -15.67 -15.11 2.49
C ALA A 95 -16.07 -13.90 1.62
N LEU A 96 -16.78 -14.15 0.53
CA LEU A 96 -17.27 -13.09 -0.36
C LEU A 96 -18.22 -12.13 0.37
N LYS A 97 -19.14 -12.67 1.19
CA LYS A 97 -20.06 -11.87 2.02
C LYS A 97 -19.31 -10.99 3.01
N ALA A 98 -18.24 -11.51 3.63
CA ALA A 98 -17.39 -10.72 4.54
C ALA A 98 -16.73 -9.52 3.82
N CYS A 99 -16.38 -9.67 2.54
CA CYS A 99 -15.79 -8.61 1.73
C CYS A 99 -16.82 -7.61 1.17
N LYS A 100 -18.12 -7.87 1.27
CA LYS A 100 -19.19 -7.13 0.55
C LYS A 100 -19.13 -5.62 0.73
N LYS A 101 -18.81 -5.12 1.93
CA LYS A 101 -18.72 -3.67 2.21
C LYS A 101 -17.62 -2.94 1.43
N TYR A 102 -16.67 -3.67 0.83
CA TYR A 102 -15.57 -3.13 0.04
C TYR A 102 -15.78 -3.28 -1.47
N ASN A 103 -17.00 -3.63 -1.91
CA ASN A 103 -17.32 -3.87 -3.32
C ASN A 103 -16.31 -4.85 -3.97
N PRO A 104 -16.26 -6.10 -3.49
CA PRO A 104 -15.25 -7.06 -3.93
C PRO A 104 -15.44 -7.41 -5.41
N VAL A 105 -14.31 -7.57 -6.11
CA VAL A 105 -14.29 -8.10 -7.47
C VAL A 105 -13.79 -9.54 -7.42
N ILE A 106 -14.52 -10.47 -8.04
CA ILE A 106 -14.06 -11.84 -8.19
C ILE A 106 -13.24 -11.92 -9.47
N LEU A 107 -11.93 -12.10 -9.34
CA LEU A 107 -11.01 -12.21 -10.48
C LEU A 107 -10.93 -13.62 -11.04
N ASP A 108 -11.08 -14.63 -10.17
CA ASP A 108 -11.11 -16.03 -10.54
C ASP A 108 -12.11 -16.79 -9.67
N LYS A 109 -12.85 -17.71 -10.30
CA LYS A 109 -13.88 -18.51 -9.66
C LYS A 109 -13.84 -19.94 -10.17
N THR A 110 -13.52 -20.87 -9.27
CA THR A 110 -13.58 -22.31 -9.55
C THR A 110 -14.47 -23.03 -8.54
N ASN A 111 -14.67 -24.32 -8.76
CA ASN A 111 -15.40 -25.16 -7.79
C ASN A 111 -14.72 -25.22 -6.42
N ARG A 112 -13.39 -25.00 -6.36
CA ARG A 112 -12.59 -25.12 -5.13
C ARG A 112 -12.07 -23.82 -4.59
N SER A 113 -11.97 -22.74 -5.40
CA SER A 113 -11.32 -21.49 -5.01
C SER A 113 -11.99 -20.25 -5.57
N TYR A 114 -11.85 -19.13 -4.85
CA TYR A 114 -12.08 -17.77 -5.35
C TYR A 114 -10.82 -16.94 -5.16
N VAL A 115 -10.54 -16.08 -6.14
CA VAL A 115 -9.61 -14.96 -5.98
C VAL A 115 -10.45 -13.69 -5.90
N ILE A 116 -10.41 -13.05 -4.73
CA ILE A 116 -11.23 -11.88 -4.41
C ILE A 116 -10.31 -10.67 -4.30
N GLN A 117 -10.58 -9.64 -5.09
CA GLN A 117 -9.92 -8.34 -4.99
C GLN A 117 -10.74 -7.40 -4.13
N ILE A 118 -10.10 -6.69 -3.22
CA ILE A 118 -10.68 -5.54 -2.53
C ILE A 118 -9.70 -4.37 -2.53
N THR A 119 -10.26 -3.15 -2.44
CA THR A 119 -9.49 -1.92 -2.26
C THR A 119 -10.03 -1.19 -1.04
N ALA A 120 -9.18 -1.01 -0.03
CA ALA A 120 -9.58 -0.45 1.26
C ALA A 120 -8.42 0.28 1.95
N LEU A 121 -8.64 0.79 3.16
CA LEU A 121 -7.54 1.26 4.02
C LEU A 121 -6.68 0.07 4.46
N ARG A 122 -5.37 0.28 4.64
CA ARG A 122 -4.43 -0.75 5.09
C ARG A 122 -4.94 -1.54 6.30
N ARG A 123 -5.40 -0.84 7.36
CA ARG A 123 -5.94 -1.48 8.57
C ARG A 123 -7.16 -2.37 8.29
N GLU A 124 -7.97 -2.00 7.30
CA GLU A 124 -9.15 -2.80 6.91
C GLU A 124 -8.73 -4.07 6.15
N ILE A 125 -7.68 -3.97 5.31
CA ILE A 125 -7.04 -5.13 4.67
C ILE A 125 -6.47 -6.08 5.73
N ASP A 126 -5.80 -5.56 6.77
CA ASP A 126 -5.26 -6.37 7.87
C ASP A 126 -6.37 -7.11 8.64
N ILE A 127 -7.45 -6.41 8.97
CA ILE A 127 -8.62 -7.00 9.63
C ILE A 127 -9.25 -8.08 8.73
N MET A 128 -9.40 -7.79 7.44
CA MET A 128 -9.99 -8.74 6.49
C MET A 128 -9.11 -9.98 6.32
N SER A 129 -7.79 -9.81 6.23
CA SER A 129 -6.85 -10.93 6.16
C SER A 129 -6.99 -11.89 7.36
N LYS A 130 -7.17 -11.33 8.57
CA LYS A 130 -7.43 -12.13 9.78
C LYS A 130 -8.78 -12.83 9.72
N ASN A 131 -9.83 -12.11 9.33
CA ASN A 131 -11.19 -12.64 9.28
C ASN A 131 -11.36 -13.75 8.24
N LEU A 132 -10.69 -13.65 7.09
CA LEU A 132 -10.81 -14.63 6.01
C LEU A 132 -10.11 -15.96 6.32
N LYS A 133 -9.19 -16.01 7.30
CA LYS A 133 -8.52 -17.27 7.71
C LYS A 133 -9.54 -18.36 8.06
N LYS A 134 -10.61 -18.03 8.78
CA LYS A 134 -11.67 -19.00 9.14
C LYS A 134 -12.50 -19.49 7.94
N PHE A 135 -12.43 -18.81 6.82
CA PHE A 135 -13.13 -19.18 5.59
C PHE A 135 -12.22 -19.82 4.54
N GLY A 136 -11.00 -20.19 4.92
CA GLY A 136 -10.07 -20.89 4.03
C GLY A 136 -9.17 -19.97 3.20
N LEU A 137 -8.79 -18.82 3.74
CA LEU A 137 -7.76 -17.98 3.15
C LEU A 137 -6.42 -18.74 3.14
N VAL A 138 -5.84 -18.89 1.95
CA VAL A 138 -4.56 -19.60 1.76
C VAL A 138 -3.45 -18.69 1.25
N SER A 139 -3.78 -17.57 0.62
CA SER A 139 -2.78 -16.63 0.09
C SER A 139 -3.32 -15.21 0.05
N VAL A 140 -2.44 -14.24 0.28
CA VAL A 140 -2.71 -12.81 0.19
C VAL A 140 -1.59 -12.16 -0.62
N SER A 141 -1.97 -11.35 -1.61
CA SER A 141 -1.06 -10.44 -2.31
C SER A 141 -1.53 -9.01 -2.10
N ARG A 142 -0.60 -8.08 -1.87
CA ARG A 142 -0.91 -6.67 -1.54
C ARG A 142 -0.02 -5.73 -2.34
N THR A 143 -0.58 -4.61 -2.76
CA THR A 143 0.20 -3.57 -3.47
C THR A 143 1.06 -2.74 -2.53
N GLY A 144 0.67 -2.64 -1.27
CA GLY A 144 1.10 -1.54 -0.40
C GLY A 144 0.21 -0.31 -0.55
N ALA A 145 0.39 0.66 0.33
CA ALA A 145 -0.44 1.85 0.38
C ALA A 145 -0.10 2.83 -0.75
N VAL A 146 -1.12 3.44 -1.32
CA VAL A 146 -1.03 4.64 -2.15
C VAL A 146 -1.77 5.78 -1.48
N ALA A 147 -1.33 7.02 -1.75
CA ALA A 147 -1.91 8.23 -1.17
C ALA A 147 -2.16 9.29 -2.24
N MET A 148 -3.25 10.05 -2.08
CA MET A 148 -3.61 11.14 -2.97
C MET A 148 -4.27 12.27 -2.17
N THR A 149 -3.92 13.51 -2.47
CA THR A 149 -4.60 14.71 -1.94
C THR A 149 -6.03 14.80 -2.46
N ARG A 150 -6.93 15.33 -1.62
CA ARG A 150 -8.31 15.64 -2.03
C ARG A 150 -8.37 17.04 -2.66
N GLY A 151 -9.44 17.29 -3.42
CA GLY A 151 -9.67 18.58 -4.05
C GLY A 151 -8.71 18.84 -5.21
N SER A 152 -8.43 20.11 -5.46
CA SER A 152 -7.57 20.57 -6.57
C SER A 152 -6.09 20.65 -6.20
N GLU A 153 -5.72 20.41 -4.95
CA GLU A 153 -4.33 20.39 -4.52
C GLU A 153 -3.57 19.24 -5.16
N VAL A 154 -2.42 19.54 -5.74
CA VAL A 154 -1.59 18.55 -6.44
C VAL A 154 -0.25 18.41 -5.72
N PHE A 155 0.09 17.19 -5.36
CA PHE A 155 1.44 16.82 -4.98
C PHE A 155 2.21 16.41 -6.24
N LYS A 156 2.85 17.39 -6.87
CA LYS A 156 3.75 17.19 -8.00
C LYS A 156 5.19 17.23 -7.53
#